data_778617a6cde69ad65bb6c950d6686fb1
#
_entry.id   778617a6cde69ad65bb6c950d6686fb1
#
_cell.length_a   1.000
_cell.length_b   1.000
_cell.length_c   1.000
_cell.angle_alpha   90.00
_cell.angle_beta   90.00
_cell.angle_gamma   90.00
#
_symmetry.space_group_name_H-M   'P 1'
#
loop_
_entity.id
_entity.type
_entity.pdbx_description
1 polymer ?
#
loop_
_entity_poly.entity_id
_entity_poly.type
_entity_poly.pdbx_seq_one_letter_code
_entity_poly.pdbx_strand_id
1 'polypeptide(L)'
;MRFALLLLWLTILAPAAHAADWLTWRRVGEATLTWGPFTVYHSQLRTPNGLYDGPQQDRALIITYRRDIDREALVEATRDQWQAQGILQQEPRSDAWLRMLQGIWPDVAPGSQLAFVVSGGEGQFWYRASAAQTAFTPLGPRQSAAFSTRFLAIWLDPRTTYPELRQQLIGGTP
;
A
#
# COMPACT_ATOMS: atom_id res chain seq x y z
N MET A 1 15.46 40.21 -48.75
CA MET A 1 15.07 38.86 -48.39
C MET A 1 15.14 38.74 -46.86
N ARG A 2 14.00 38.74 -46.20
CA ARG A 2 13.91 38.63 -44.72
C ARG A 2 13.43 37.21 -44.41
N PHE A 3 14.31 36.37 -43.86
CA PHE A 3 13.97 35.04 -43.35
C PHE A 3 13.42 35.20 -41.93
N ALA A 4 12.11 34.96 -41.76
CA ALA A 4 11.47 34.86 -40.47
C ALA A 4 11.70 33.44 -39.92
N LEU A 5 12.50 33.31 -38.87
CA LEU A 5 12.64 32.08 -38.07
C LEU A 5 11.41 31.94 -37.18
N LEU A 6 10.52 31.05 -37.54
CA LEU A 6 9.42 30.58 -36.65
C LEU A 6 10.00 29.60 -35.63
N LEU A 7 10.23 30.07 -34.41
CA LEU A 7 10.52 29.24 -33.24
C LEU A 7 9.24 28.50 -32.81
N LEU A 8 9.21 27.22 -33.15
CA LEU A 8 8.14 26.31 -32.70
C LEU A 8 8.42 25.96 -31.21
N TRP A 9 7.65 26.56 -30.30
CA TRP A 9 7.67 26.16 -28.90
C TRP A 9 6.96 24.81 -28.75
N LEU A 10 7.77 23.75 -28.61
CA LEU A 10 7.28 22.42 -28.25
C LEU A 10 6.95 22.45 -26.74
N THR A 11 5.69 22.68 -26.39
CA THR A 11 5.22 22.49 -25.01
C THR A 11 5.20 21.00 -24.72
N ILE A 12 6.22 20.53 -24.01
CA ILE A 12 6.22 19.20 -23.41
C ILE A 12 5.16 19.24 -22.30
N LEU A 13 3.95 18.76 -22.58
CA LEU A 13 3.01 18.41 -21.53
C LEU A 13 3.64 17.24 -20.76
N ALA A 14 4.29 17.55 -19.63
CA ALA A 14 4.60 16.53 -18.65
C ALA A 14 3.27 15.85 -18.26
N PRO A 15 3.17 14.51 -18.27
CA PRO A 15 1.99 13.85 -17.76
C PRO A 15 1.83 14.31 -16.31
N ALA A 16 0.72 14.98 -16.01
CA ALA A 16 0.34 15.26 -14.65
C ALA A 16 0.35 13.91 -13.93
N ALA A 17 1.25 13.74 -13.00
CA ALA A 17 1.23 12.59 -12.10
C ALA A 17 -0.20 12.54 -11.57
N HIS A 18 -0.94 11.48 -11.87
CA HIS A 18 -2.24 11.23 -11.27
C HIS A 18 -2.02 11.00 -9.79
N ALA A 19 -1.86 12.14 -9.08
CA ALA A 19 -1.72 12.15 -7.65
C ALA A 19 -3.04 11.68 -7.05
N ALA A 20 -3.05 10.40 -6.74
CA ALA A 20 -3.91 9.84 -5.71
C ALA A 20 -5.43 9.98 -5.91
N ASP A 21 -5.98 9.64 -7.08
CA ASP A 21 -7.42 9.42 -7.27
C ASP A 21 -7.99 8.44 -6.25
N TRP A 22 -7.16 7.49 -5.77
CA TRP A 22 -7.53 6.52 -4.75
C TRP A 22 -7.93 7.14 -3.39
N LEU A 23 -7.56 8.36 -3.12
CA LEU A 23 -8.04 9.08 -1.91
C LEU A 23 -9.54 9.35 -1.95
N THR A 24 -10.13 9.41 -3.15
CA THR A 24 -11.58 9.58 -3.36
C THR A 24 -12.34 8.26 -3.33
N TRP A 25 -11.64 7.10 -3.35
CA TRP A 25 -12.26 5.80 -3.29
C TRP A 25 -13.03 5.59 -2.00
N ARG A 26 -14.09 4.83 -2.08
CA ARG A 26 -14.99 4.58 -0.95
C ARG A 26 -14.37 3.59 0.02
N ARG A 27 -14.58 3.82 1.31
CA ARG A 27 -14.19 2.89 2.36
C ARG A 27 -15.02 1.61 2.25
N VAL A 28 -14.33 0.46 2.30
CA VAL A 28 -14.94 -0.86 2.44
C VAL A 28 -15.08 -1.21 3.92
N GLY A 29 -13.98 -1.12 4.66
CA GLY A 29 -13.93 -1.43 6.07
C GLY A 29 -12.65 -0.90 6.72
N GLU A 30 -12.60 -1.06 8.03
CA GLU A 30 -11.43 -0.66 8.83
C GLU A 30 -11.23 -1.63 9.99
N ALA A 31 -9.98 -1.80 10.39
CA ALA A 31 -9.61 -2.70 11.47
C ALA A 31 -8.44 -2.15 12.26
N THR A 32 -8.29 -2.62 13.49
CA THR A 32 -7.21 -2.24 14.39
C THR A 32 -6.40 -3.46 14.76
N LEU A 33 -5.08 -3.38 14.55
CA LEU A 33 -4.16 -4.37 15.09
C LEU A 33 -3.71 -3.95 16.49
N THR A 34 -3.88 -4.86 17.44
CA THR A 34 -3.41 -4.71 18.82
C THR A 34 -2.39 -5.78 19.18
N TRP A 35 -1.49 -5.45 20.08
CA TRP A 35 -0.58 -6.38 20.73
C TRP A 35 -0.71 -6.23 22.25
N GLY A 36 -1.36 -7.19 22.89
CA GLY A 36 -1.81 -7.04 24.26
C GLY A 36 -2.71 -5.80 24.42
N PRO A 37 -2.45 -4.92 25.39
CA PRO A 37 -3.24 -3.70 25.57
C PRO A 37 -2.87 -2.57 24.60
N PHE A 38 -1.90 -2.78 23.71
CA PHE A 38 -1.34 -1.72 22.87
C PHE A 38 -1.90 -1.76 21.44
N THR A 39 -2.36 -0.62 20.95
CA THR A 39 -2.67 -0.45 19.54
C THR A 39 -1.37 -0.29 18.73
N VAL A 40 -1.18 -1.12 17.71
CA VAL A 40 -0.04 -1.05 16.80
C VAL A 40 -0.35 -0.12 15.64
N TYR A 41 -1.50 -0.36 14.95
CA TYR A 41 -1.97 0.49 13.87
C TYR A 41 -3.49 0.38 13.67
N HIS A 42 -4.04 1.36 12.96
CA HIS A 42 -5.34 1.28 12.32
C HIS A 42 -5.16 1.08 10.82
N SER A 43 -5.94 0.20 10.25
CA SER A 43 -5.95 -0.07 8.81
C SER A 43 -7.32 0.22 8.20
N GLN A 44 -7.32 0.68 6.95
CA GLN A 44 -8.53 0.98 6.19
C GLN A 44 -8.37 0.45 4.77
N LEU A 45 -9.37 -0.30 4.32
CA LEU A 45 -9.47 -0.73 2.93
C LEU A 45 -10.41 0.19 2.16
N ARG A 46 -9.99 0.59 0.97
CA ARG A 46 -10.78 1.37 0.02
C ARG A 46 -10.81 0.71 -1.34
N THR A 47 -11.91 0.86 -2.05
CA THR A 47 -12.10 0.47 -3.44
C THR A 47 -12.92 1.52 -4.17
N PRO A 48 -12.90 1.58 -5.51
CA PRO A 48 -13.68 2.57 -6.26
C PRO A 48 -15.18 2.57 -5.91
N ASN A 49 -15.75 1.40 -5.68
CA ASN A 49 -17.19 1.22 -5.41
C ASN A 49 -17.54 1.03 -3.91
N GLY A 50 -16.55 0.86 -3.02
CA GLY A 50 -16.75 0.62 -1.59
C GLY A 50 -17.11 -0.83 -1.23
N LEU A 51 -16.92 -1.76 -2.16
CA LEU A 51 -17.12 -3.19 -1.97
C LEU A 51 -15.81 -3.94 -2.24
N TYR A 52 -15.57 -5.05 -1.55
CA TYR A 52 -14.42 -5.91 -1.83
C TYR A 52 -14.87 -7.14 -2.61
N ASP A 53 -14.53 -7.18 -3.89
CA ASP A 53 -14.93 -8.24 -4.83
C ASP A 53 -13.77 -9.22 -5.12
N GLY A 54 -12.66 -9.12 -4.38
CA GLY A 54 -11.53 -10.04 -4.52
C GLY A 54 -10.22 -9.40 -4.96
N PRO A 55 -9.18 -10.22 -5.18
CA PRO A 55 -7.80 -9.74 -5.37
C PRO A 55 -7.50 -9.13 -6.74
N GLN A 56 -8.43 -9.19 -7.69
CA GLN A 56 -8.25 -8.60 -9.03
C GLN A 56 -8.73 -7.15 -9.13
N GLN A 57 -9.44 -6.67 -8.11
CA GLN A 57 -10.03 -5.34 -8.07
C GLN A 57 -8.98 -4.27 -7.73
N ASP A 58 -9.17 -3.06 -8.23
CA ASP A 58 -8.46 -1.87 -7.77
C ASP A 58 -8.79 -1.63 -6.29
N ARG A 59 -7.76 -1.43 -5.48
CA ARG A 59 -7.90 -1.33 -4.02
C ARG A 59 -6.73 -0.59 -3.38
N ALA A 60 -6.99 0.06 -2.27
CA ALA A 60 -5.98 0.72 -1.44
C ALA A 60 -6.09 0.26 0.01
N LEU A 61 -4.99 -0.19 0.57
CA LEU A 61 -4.85 -0.44 2.00
C LEU A 61 -4.04 0.69 2.61
N ILE A 62 -4.62 1.39 3.59
CA ILE A 62 -3.98 2.50 4.29
C ILE A 62 -3.75 2.06 5.74
N ILE A 63 -2.51 2.14 6.19
CA ILE A 63 -2.12 1.84 7.56
C ILE A 63 -1.71 3.13 8.25
N THR A 64 -2.37 3.44 9.36
CA THR A 64 -2.02 4.57 10.25
C THR A 64 -1.36 4.02 11.48
N TYR A 65 -0.07 4.25 11.65
CA TYR A 65 0.70 3.73 12.78
C TYR A 65 0.39 4.47 14.06
N ARG A 66 0.47 3.75 15.18
CA ARG A 66 0.25 4.29 16.54
C ARG A 66 1.48 4.15 17.42
N ARG A 67 2.57 3.63 16.87
CA ARG A 67 3.85 3.40 17.55
C ARG A 67 5.01 3.73 16.62
N ASP A 68 6.17 3.99 17.23
CA ASP A 68 7.44 4.01 16.51
C ASP A 68 7.80 2.56 16.14
N ILE A 69 8.07 2.32 14.87
CA ILE A 69 8.51 1.03 14.35
C ILE A 69 9.59 1.31 13.30
N ASP A 70 10.76 0.75 13.49
CA ASP A 70 11.81 0.88 12.50
C ASP A 70 11.53 0.04 11.24
N ARG A 71 12.15 0.41 10.16
CA ARG A 71 12.01 -0.25 8.86
C ARG A 71 12.34 -1.73 8.92
N GLU A 72 13.39 -2.09 9.64
CA GLU A 72 13.82 -3.48 9.81
C GLU A 72 12.71 -4.32 10.44
N ALA A 73 12.05 -3.82 11.48
CA ALA A 73 10.94 -4.50 12.12
C ALA A 73 9.70 -4.62 11.19
N LEU A 74 9.42 -3.60 10.37
CA LEU A 74 8.35 -3.67 9.37
C LEU A 74 8.62 -4.78 8.33
N VAL A 75 9.85 -4.87 7.84
CA VAL A 75 10.25 -5.90 6.88
C VAL A 75 10.24 -7.28 7.49
N GLU A 76 10.70 -7.42 8.74
CA GLU A 76 10.68 -8.70 9.46
C GLU A 76 9.25 -9.17 9.71
N ALA A 77 8.35 -8.28 10.12
CA ALA A 77 6.93 -8.60 10.26
C ALA A 77 6.30 -9.08 8.93
N THR A 78 6.69 -8.49 7.81
CA THR A 78 6.27 -8.94 6.47
C THR A 78 6.81 -10.34 6.17
N ARG A 79 8.08 -10.61 6.46
CA ARG A 79 8.70 -11.93 6.32
C ARG A 79 7.96 -12.99 7.14
N ASP A 80 7.68 -12.70 8.40
CA ASP A 80 6.98 -13.62 9.30
C ASP A 80 5.59 -13.98 8.78
N GLN A 81 4.85 -13.01 8.27
CA GLN A 81 3.53 -13.25 7.68
C GLN A 81 3.63 -14.08 6.39
N TRP A 82 4.59 -13.80 5.53
CA TRP A 82 4.82 -14.57 4.32
C TRP A 82 5.27 -16.00 4.63
N GLN A 83 6.05 -16.19 5.68
CA GLN A 83 6.42 -17.52 6.16
C GLN A 83 5.19 -18.28 6.66
N ALA A 84 4.38 -17.67 7.51
CA ALA A 84 3.18 -18.29 8.07
C ALA A 84 2.15 -18.66 6.99
N GLN A 85 2.08 -17.91 5.90
CA GLN A 85 1.21 -18.17 4.75
C GLN A 85 1.83 -19.08 3.69
N GLY A 86 3.07 -19.55 3.88
CA GLY A 86 3.79 -20.40 2.93
C GLY A 86 4.28 -19.66 1.68
N ILE A 87 4.24 -18.32 1.66
CA ILE A 87 4.63 -17.52 0.50
C ILE A 87 6.13 -17.58 0.26
N LEU A 88 6.96 -17.61 1.33
CA LEU A 88 8.43 -17.71 1.17
C LEU A 88 8.87 -18.97 0.42
N GLN A 89 8.14 -20.07 0.58
CA GLN A 89 8.43 -21.34 -0.09
C GLN A 89 7.89 -21.41 -1.51
N GLN A 90 6.77 -20.71 -1.76
CA GLN A 90 6.07 -20.75 -3.06
C GLN A 90 6.55 -19.70 -4.05
N GLU A 91 7.14 -18.61 -3.55
CA GLU A 91 7.53 -17.46 -4.37
C GLU A 91 9.06 -17.25 -4.34
N PRO A 92 9.78 -17.69 -5.38
CA PRO A 92 11.24 -17.57 -5.42
C PRO A 92 11.77 -16.15 -5.34
N ARG A 93 10.93 -15.15 -5.67
CA ARG A 93 11.30 -13.72 -5.63
C ARG A 93 11.11 -13.07 -4.25
N SER A 94 10.59 -13.79 -3.27
CA SER A 94 10.23 -13.24 -1.96
C SER A 94 11.41 -12.55 -1.26
N ASP A 95 12.61 -13.13 -1.31
CA ASP A 95 13.80 -12.51 -0.73
C ASP A 95 14.21 -11.22 -1.44
N ALA A 96 14.09 -11.17 -2.76
CA ALA A 96 14.35 -9.94 -3.51
C ALA A 96 13.31 -8.85 -3.17
N TRP A 97 12.07 -9.23 -2.99
CA TRP A 97 11.00 -8.32 -2.57
C TRP A 97 11.24 -7.76 -1.16
N LEU A 98 11.66 -8.58 -0.20
CA LEU A 98 12.01 -8.12 1.15
C LEU A 98 13.18 -7.14 1.13
N ARG A 99 14.22 -7.40 0.33
CA ARG A 99 15.32 -6.42 0.14
C ARG A 99 14.85 -5.13 -0.49
N MET A 100 13.93 -5.19 -1.46
CA MET A 100 13.34 -3.99 -2.05
C MET A 100 12.58 -3.18 -1.00
N LEU A 101 11.75 -3.80 -0.18
CA LEU A 101 11.03 -3.14 0.91
C LEU A 101 12.00 -2.46 1.89
N GLN A 102 13.10 -3.14 2.25
CA GLN A 102 14.15 -2.58 3.09
C GLN A 102 14.76 -1.30 2.49
N GLY A 103 14.81 -1.21 1.16
CA GLY A 103 15.38 -0.05 0.47
C GLY A 103 14.43 1.13 0.32
N ILE A 104 13.11 0.91 0.34
CA ILE A 104 12.12 1.95 0.03
C ILE A 104 11.30 2.41 1.22
N TRP A 105 11.08 1.59 2.24
CA TRP A 105 10.28 1.97 3.40
C TRP A 105 11.04 2.89 4.35
N PRO A 106 10.36 3.89 4.95
CA PRO A 106 10.92 4.67 6.06
C PRO A 106 10.68 3.95 7.38
N ASP A 107 11.32 4.45 8.44
CA ASP A 107 10.83 4.24 9.80
C ASP A 107 9.47 4.94 9.94
N VAL A 108 8.59 4.38 10.75
CA VAL A 108 7.26 4.95 10.99
C VAL A 108 7.12 5.39 12.44
N ALA A 109 6.28 6.40 12.65
CA ALA A 109 6.01 6.99 13.95
C ALA A 109 4.49 7.12 14.16
N PRO A 110 4.03 7.37 15.39
CA PRO A 110 2.61 7.60 15.63
C PRO A 110 2.03 8.69 14.74
N GLY A 111 0.94 8.36 14.03
CA GLY A 111 0.24 9.24 13.08
C GLY A 111 0.76 9.20 11.65
N SER A 112 1.91 8.58 11.37
CA SER A 112 2.37 8.38 10.01
C SER A 112 1.51 7.34 9.29
N GLN A 113 1.43 7.46 7.97
CA GLN A 113 0.63 6.58 7.13
C GLN A 113 1.47 5.98 6.00
N LEU A 114 1.36 4.67 5.86
CA LEU A 114 1.84 3.91 4.72
C LEU A 114 0.61 3.37 3.97
N ALA A 115 0.52 3.62 2.68
CA ALA A 115 -0.54 3.08 1.85
C ALA A 115 0.04 2.21 0.74
N PHE A 116 -0.66 1.15 0.40
CA PHE A 116 -0.39 0.34 -0.78
C PHE A 116 -1.61 0.32 -1.68
N VAL A 117 -1.44 0.82 -2.88
CA VAL A 117 -2.52 1.03 -3.85
C VAL A 117 -2.28 0.16 -5.06
N VAL A 118 -3.27 -0.66 -5.40
CA VAL A 118 -3.29 -1.46 -6.62
C VAL A 118 -4.29 -0.84 -7.58
N SER A 119 -3.83 -0.51 -8.77
CA SER A 119 -4.66 0.00 -9.86
C SER A 119 -4.16 -0.58 -11.20
N GLY A 120 -5.08 -1.10 -12.00
CA GLY A 120 -4.73 -1.77 -13.24
C GLY A 120 -3.82 -2.99 -13.05
N GLY A 121 -3.88 -3.66 -11.90
CA GLY A 121 -3.09 -4.83 -11.54
C GLY A 121 -1.69 -4.52 -10.98
N GLU A 122 -1.20 -3.30 -11.08
CA GLU A 122 0.10 -2.89 -10.53
C GLU A 122 -0.06 -2.17 -9.19
N GLY A 123 0.92 -2.35 -8.29
CA GLY A 123 0.93 -1.75 -6.97
C GLY A 123 1.89 -0.56 -6.84
N GLN A 124 1.59 0.36 -5.94
CA GLN A 124 2.46 1.46 -5.57
C GLN A 124 2.38 1.72 -4.07
N PHE A 125 3.53 1.86 -3.42
CA PHE A 125 3.61 2.35 -2.06
C PHE A 125 3.53 3.88 -2.01
N TRP A 126 2.87 4.38 -0.96
CA TRP A 126 2.73 5.81 -0.68
C TRP A 126 2.94 6.05 0.81
N TYR A 127 3.51 7.19 1.14
CA TYR A 127 3.82 7.56 2.52
C TYR A 127 3.50 9.02 2.79
N ARG A 128 3.06 9.30 4.02
CA ARG A 128 3.08 10.62 4.62
C ARG A 128 3.40 10.53 6.10
N ALA A 129 4.15 11.50 6.63
CA ALA A 129 4.60 11.48 8.02
C ALA A 129 3.47 11.76 9.03
N SER A 130 2.37 12.37 8.59
CA SER A 130 1.21 12.68 9.42
C SER A 130 -0.07 12.68 8.60
N ALA A 131 -1.17 12.21 9.21
CA ALA A 131 -2.49 12.30 8.59
C ALA A 131 -2.98 13.74 8.36
N ALA A 132 -2.37 14.72 9.05
CA ALA A 132 -2.63 16.15 8.83
C ALA A 132 -2.02 16.67 7.52
N GLN A 133 -1.05 15.99 6.94
CA GLN A 133 -0.52 16.31 5.62
C GLN A 133 -1.55 15.93 4.56
N THR A 134 -1.76 16.78 3.58
CA THR A 134 -2.72 16.51 2.49
C THR A 134 -2.15 15.58 1.41
N ALA A 135 -0.83 15.61 1.19
CA ALA A 135 -0.17 14.87 0.13
C ALA A 135 0.53 13.61 0.64
N PHE A 136 0.35 12.50 -0.10
CA PHE A 136 1.18 11.32 -0.02
C PHE A 136 2.33 11.41 -1.02
N THR A 137 3.51 10.91 -0.64
CA THR A 137 4.67 10.77 -1.50
C THR A 137 4.80 9.32 -1.96
N PRO A 138 4.98 9.03 -3.25
CA PRO A 138 5.22 7.68 -3.73
C PRO A 138 6.57 7.16 -3.23
N LEU A 139 6.64 5.87 -2.86
CA LEU A 139 7.84 5.18 -2.42
C LEU A 139 8.23 4.10 -3.41
N GLY A 140 9.44 4.18 -3.92
CA GLY A 140 10.00 3.20 -4.83
C GLY A 140 9.26 3.06 -6.16
N PRO A 141 9.59 2.04 -6.95
CA PRO A 141 8.96 1.79 -8.24
C PRO A 141 7.58 1.15 -8.09
N ARG A 142 6.83 1.12 -9.19
CA ARG A 142 5.62 0.30 -9.28
C ARG A 142 5.95 -1.17 -9.08
N GLN A 143 5.05 -1.88 -8.42
CA GLN A 143 5.18 -3.28 -8.08
C GLN A 143 4.34 -4.13 -9.03
N SER A 144 4.83 -5.34 -9.32
CA SER A 144 4.11 -6.30 -10.17
C SER A 144 2.79 -6.76 -9.52
N ALA A 145 1.89 -7.28 -10.35
CA ALA A 145 0.65 -7.91 -9.87
C ALA A 145 0.92 -9.07 -8.91
N ALA A 146 1.97 -9.86 -9.16
CA ALA A 146 2.36 -10.96 -8.29
C ALA A 146 2.78 -10.48 -6.91
N PHE A 147 3.64 -9.46 -6.82
CA PHE A 147 4.00 -8.83 -5.55
C PHE A 147 2.75 -8.28 -4.84
N SER A 148 1.93 -7.52 -5.56
CA SER A 148 0.75 -6.86 -5.01
C SER A 148 -0.22 -7.85 -4.37
N THR A 149 -0.44 -8.99 -5.02
CA THR A 149 -1.28 -10.07 -4.51
C THR A 149 -0.69 -10.67 -3.24
N ARG A 150 0.61 -10.99 -3.24
CA ARG A 150 1.30 -11.60 -2.08
C ARG A 150 1.41 -10.64 -0.90
N PHE A 151 1.65 -9.36 -1.16
CA PHE A 151 1.74 -8.37 -0.11
C PHE A 151 0.38 -8.15 0.57
N LEU A 152 -0.67 -7.90 -0.20
CA LEU A 152 -2.01 -7.70 0.36
C LEU A 152 -2.63 -8.98 0.94
N ALA A 153 -2.11 -10.16 0.58
CA ALA A 153 -2.53 -11.43 1.19
C ALA A 153 -2.34 -11.45 2.72
N ILE A 154 -1.40 -10.68 3.26
CA ILE A 154 -1.20 -10.54 4.71
C ILE A 154 -2.50 -10.14 5.41
N TRP A 155 -3.31 -9.27 4.79
CA TRP A 155 -4.57 -8.79 5.35
C TRP A 155 -5.82 -9.39 4.71
N LEU A 156 -5.76 -9.75 3.43
CA LEU A 156 -6.97 -10.01 2.62
C LEU A 156 -7.15 -11.47 2.19
N ASP A 157 -6.10 -12.31 2.26
CA ASP A 157 -6.23 -13.73 1.94
C ASP A 157 -7.06 -14.44 3.03
N PRO A 158 -7.98 -15.36 2.67
CA PRO A 158 -8.70 -16.17 3.66
C PRO A 158 -7.82 -16.96 4.63
N ARG A 159 -6.56 -17.24 4.25
CA ARG A 159 -5.56 -17.92 5.08
C ARG A 159 -4.71 -16.99 5.93
N THR A 160 -5.07 -15.71 6.02
CA THR A 160 -4.33 -14.75 6.87
C THR A 160 -4.28 -15.23 8.32
N THR A 161 -3.21 -14.89 9.02
CA THR A 161 -3.09 -15.12 10.48
C THR A 161 -3.96 -14.16 11.30
N TYR A 162 -4.63 -13.20 10.65
CA TYR A 162 -5.51 -12.20 11.26
C TYR A 162 -6.94 -12.28 10.70
N PRO A 163 -7.68 -13.39 10.91
CA PRO A 163 -8.99 -13.59 10.28
C PRO A 163 -10.03 -12.55 10.69
N GLU A 164 -10.03 -12.11 11.94
CA GLU A 164 -10.94 -11.08 12.44
C GLU A 164 -10.66 -9.71 11.82
N LEU A 165 -9.38 -9.35 11.71
CA LEU A 165 -8.94 -8.11 11.06
C LEU A 165 -9.35 -8.12 9.58
N ARG A 166 -9.16 -9.25 8.89
CA ARG A 166 -9.62 -9.43 7.51
C ARG A 166 -11.13 -9.21 7.39
N GLN A 167 -11.91 -9.84 8.26
CA GLN A 167 -13.37 -9.74 8.23
C GLN A 167 -13.83 -8.28 8.35
N GLN A 168 -13.25 -7.53 9.27
CA GLN A 168 -13.54 -6.11 9.43
C GLN A 168 -13.14 -5.28 8.19
N LEU A 169 -11.95 -5.54 7.61
CA LEU A 169 -11.47 -4.82 6.44
C LEU A 169 -12.33 -5.04 5.19
N ILE A 170 -12.82 -6.25 4.97
CA ILE A 170 -13.65 -6.55 3.80
C ILE A 170 -15.13 -6.19 3.97
N GLY A 171 -15.48 -5.50 5.06
CA GLY A 171 -16.84 -5.02 5.33
C GLY A 171 -17.75 -6.06 5.96
N GLY A 172 -17.22 -7.15 6.51
CA GLY A 172 -17.98 -8.07 7.35
C GLY A 172 -18.33 -7.43 8.68
N THR A 173 -19.55 -7.63 9.16
CA THR A 173 -19.94 -7.31 10.54
C THR A 173 -19.25 -8.29 11.48
N PRO A 174 -18.76 -7.84 12.65
CA PRO A 174 -18.20 -8.74 13.65
C PRO A 174 -19.23 -9.72 14.18
#